data_a7342a1a185d86119bb3a8480c764968
#
_entry.id   a7342a1a185d86119bb3a8480c764968
#
_cell.length_a   1.000
_cell.length_b   1.000
_cell.length_c   1.000
_cell.angle_alpha   90.00
_cell.angle_beta   90.00
_cell.angle_gamma   90.00
#
_symmetry.space_group_name_H-M   'P 1'
#
loop_
_entity.id
_entity.type
_entity.pdbx_description
1 polymer ?
#
loop_
_entity_poly.entity_id
_entity_poly.type
_entity_poly.pdbx_seq_one_letter_code
_entity_poly.pdbx_strand_id
1 'polypeptide(L)'
;MQISTRRFLILATTALLLPVFSASVSAQRNPAMTEQQRDAEKEAYYAKFLDHKRLPTGEQQRLAYEDAKRYLERFGGDNDANARAVRKFVTEYEKFTHEYDINTAYGAKNYAKTFEIGRPILQKDPENFYVLGVLTEAGYENALTGNVSLNAETIQFARKAIQLVDDGKVTTADPFKSIDVARGFLNFALGSLLKEQSPVEAAAAFLKAVQSDSPFRTDPIAYHRLGVAILKGEFAQLSAEYNEKFGNKPSSAEQKAMFDRITHLGERAIDAYVRAVALSTSPQQQETKNKILAQLTALYSTFHNNSDAGLNELIATVLSKPLP
;
A
#
# COMPACT_ATOMS: atom_id res chain seq x y z
N MET A 1 34.26 8.16 45.64
CA MET A 1 34.38 8.83 46.96
C MET A 1 33.00 9.18 47.45
N GLN A 2 32.65 8.73 48.61
CA GLN A 2 31.49 8.92 49.49
C GLN A 2 30.21 8.14 49.18
N ILE A 3 30.12 7.10 49.95
CA ILE A 3 29.03 6.29 50.41
C ILE A 3 28.13 7.13 51.35
N SER A 4 26.83 7.06 51.23
CA SER A 4 25.93 7.49 52.32
C SER A 4 24.80 6.49 52.48
N THR A 5 24.97 5.69 53.51
CA THR A 5 24.03 4.82 54.21
C THR A 5 22.95 5.65 54.93
N ARG A 6 21.66 5.30 54.83
CA ARG A 6 20.63 5.62 55.82
C ARG A 6 19.53 4.52 55.83
N ARG A 7 19.68 3.68 56.83
CA ARG A 7 18.89 3.43 58.06
C ARG A 7 17.42 3.02 57.82
N PHE A 8 17.23 1.78 58.10
CA PHE A 8 15.95 1.12 58.40
C PHE A 8 15.26 1.76 59.62
N LEU A 9 13.97 2.02 59.50
CA LEU A 9 13.09 2.25 60.65
C LEU A 9 11.99 1.22 60.61
N ILE A 10 12.06 0.31 61.62
CA ILE A 10 11.03 -0.69 61.88
C ILE A 10 9.98 0.02 62.75
N LEU A 11 8.75 0.12 62.26
CA LEU A 11 7.57 0.49 63.04
C LEU A 11 6.68 -0.71 63.21
N ALA A 12 6.70 -1.24 64.39
CA ALA A 12 5.74 -2.22 64.89
C ALA A 12 4.38 -1.55 65.06
N THR A 13 3.38 -1.99 64.33
CA THR A 13 1.98 -1.66 64.57
C THR A 13 1.20 -2.86 65.00
N THR A 14 0.74 -2.75 66.20
CA THR A 14 -0.18 -3.61 66.95
C THR A 14 -1.42 -3.98 66.14
N ALA A 15 -1.69 -5.25 66.02
CA ALA A 15 -2.91 -5.82 65.42
C ALA A 15 -4.10 -5.57 66.34
N LEU A 16 -5.03 -4.71 65.90
CA LEU A 16 -6.36 -4.62 66.51
C LEU A 16 -7.28 -5.62 65.76
N LEU A 17 -7.64 -6.70 66.43
CA LEU A 17 -8.64 -7.66 65.96
C LEU A 17 -10.03 -7.00 66.09
N LEU A 18 -10.59 -6.57 64.97
CA LEU A 18 -12.00 -6.27 64.83
C LEU A 18 -12.75 -7.52 64.37
N PRO A 19 -13.92 -7.82 64.92
CA PRO A 19 -14.69 -8.99 64.49
C PRO A 19 -15.27 -8.72 63.10
N VAL A 20 -14.91 -9.56 62.15
CA VAL A 20 -15.50 -9.60 60.80
C VAL A 20 -16.95 -10.07 60.94
N PHE A 21 -17.89 -9.16 60.95
CA PHE A 21 -19.28 -9.49 60.65
C PHE A 21 -19.35 -9.89 59.20
N SER A 22 -19.42 -11.18 58.94
CA SER A 22 -19.75 -11.72 57.62
C SER A 22 -21.22 -11.40 57.32
N ALA A 23 -21.46 -10.20 56.81
CA ALA A 23 -22.72 -9.96 56.11
C ALA A 23 -22.65 -10.77 54.80
N SER A 24 -23.34 -11.88 54.76
CA SER A 24 -23.67 -12.60 53.56
C SER A 24 -24.49 -11.67 52.68
N VAL A 25 -23.80 -10.92 51.81
CA VAL A 25 -24.44 -10.28 50.67
C VAL A 25 -24.93 -11.42 49.76
N SER A 26 -26.16 -11.86 49.98
CA SER A 26 -26.88 -12.63 49.00
C SER A 26 -26.94 -11.77 47.76
N ALA A 27 -26.05 -12.06 46.78
CA ALA A 27 -26.17 -11.54 45.45
C ALA A 27 -27.60 -11.93 44.98
N GLN A 28 -28.52 -10.96 44.98
CA GLN A 28 -29.79 -11.10 44.29
C GLN A 28 -29.44 -11.39 42.84
N ARG A 29 -29.48 -12.68 42.45
CA ARG A 29 -29.53 -13.07 41.06
C ARG A 29 -30.77 -12.41 40.52
N ASN A 30 -30.59 -11.39 39.68
CA ASN A 30 -31.68 -10.89 38.83
C ASN A 30 -32.36 -12.12 38.22
N PRO A 31 -33.69 -12.30 38.37
CA PRO A 31 -34.39 -13.42 37.76
C PRO A 31 -34.05 -13.44 36.29
N ALA A 32 -33.66 -14.60 35.77
CA ALA A 32 -33.39 -14.75 34.33
C ALA A 32 -34.62 -14.24 33.57
N MET A 33 -34.41 -13.31 32.65
CA MET A 33 -35.46 -12.74 31.82
C MET A 33 -36.20 -13.86 31.12
N THR A 34 -37.52 -13.82 31.12
CA THR A 34 -38.33 -14.79 30.37
C THR A 34 -38.12 -14.61 28.88
N GLU A 35 -38.37 -15.65 28.10
CA GLU A 35 -38.26 -15.56 26.62
C GLU A 35 -39.15 -14.46 26.07
N GLN A 36 -40.38 -14.32 26.56
CA GLN A 36 -41.31 -13.26 26.17
C GLN A 36 -40.76 -11.85 26.51
N GLN A 37 -40.13 -11.69 27.65
CA GLN A 37 -39.50 -10.41 28.02
C GLN A 37 -38.30 -10.09 27.14
N ARG A 38 -37.52 -11.11 26.78
CA ARG A 38 -36.38 -10.97 25.89
C ARG A 38 -36.85 -10.58 24.48
N ASP A 39 -37.92 -11.21 23.97
CA ASP A 39 -38.48 -10.90 22.66
C ASP A 39 -39.03 -9.47 22.60
N ALA A 40 -39.76 -9.06 23.63
CA ALA A 40 -40.31 -7.70 23.74
C ALA A 40 -39.14 -6.63 23.80
N GLU A 41 -38.10 -6.90 24.55
CA GLU A 41 -36.89 -6.03 24.60
C GLU A 41 -36.21 -5.96 23.22
N LYS A 42 -36.06 -7.10 22.56
CA LYS A 42 -35.46 -7.19 21.22
C LYS A 42 -36.23 -6.39 20.20
N GLU A 43 -37.53 -6.49 20.17
CA GLU A 43 -38.41 -5.69 19.31
C GLU A 43 -38.27 -4.19 19.59
N ALA A 44 -38.17 -3.78 20.86
CA ALA A 44 -37.99 -2.38 21.23
C ALA A 44 -36.66 -1.79 20.72
N TYR A 45 -35.56 -2.55 20.84
CA TYR A 45 -34.26 -2.13 20.31
C TYR A 45 -34.29 -2.06 18.77
N TYR A 46 -34.93 -3.02 18.11
CA TYR A 46 -35.03 -3.03 16.66
C TYR A 46 -35.92 -1.87 16.13
N ALA A 47 -37.02 -1.58 16.79
CA ALA A 47 -37.90 -0.48 16.44
C ALA A 47 -37.14 0.87 16.53
N LYS A 48 -36.38 1.07 17.60
CA LYS A 48 -35.58 2.28 17.79
C LYS A 48 -34.52 2.46 16.69
N PHE A 49 -33.81 1.38 16.31
CA PHE A 49 -32.90 1.37 15.18
C PHE A 49 -33.61 1.76 13.88
N LEU A 50 -34.80 1.22 13.60
CA LEU A 50 -35.55 1.53 12.40
C LEU A 50 -36.04 2.98 12.36
N ASP A 51 -36.40 3.56 13.49
CA ASP A 51 -36.84 4.96 13.58
C ASP A 51 -35.77 5.93 13.10
N HIS A 52 -34.52 5.74 13.53
CA HIS A 52 -33.40 6.54 13.05
C HIS A 52 -32.98 6.19 11.63
N LYS A 53 -32.92 4.90 11.28
CA LYS A 53 -32.50 4.43 9.93
C LYS A 53 -33.35 5.00 8.80
N ARG A 54 -34.65 5.23 9.03
CA ARG A 54 -35.58 5.78 8.01
C ARG A 54 -35.26 7.23 7.61
N LEU A 55 -34.52 7.96 8.43
CA LEU A 55 -34.22 9.37 8.21
C LEU A 55 -32.88 9.54 7.51
N PRO A 56 -32.79 10.29 6.39
CA PRO A 56 -31.61 10.32 5.52
C PRO A 56 -30.50 11.27 5.99
N THR A 57 -30.65 11.97 7.13
CA THR A 57 -29.62 12.89 7.60
C THR A 57 -28.42 12.15 8.21
N GLY A 58 -27.20 12.72 8.08
CA GLY A 58 -25.99 12.09 8.62
C GLY A 58 -26.07 11.84 10.12
N GLU A 59 -26.70 12.76 10.90
CA GLU A 59 -26.90 12.56 12.34
C GLU A 59 -27.83 11.41 12.65
N GLN A 60 -28.92 11.28 11.90
CA GLN A 60 -29.87 10.18 12.11
C GLN A 60 -29.25 8.83 11.73
N GLN A 61 -28.47 8.78 10.68
CA GLN A 61 -27.72 7.57 10.33
C GLN A 61 -26.67 7.20 11.40
N ARG A 62 -26.00 8.18 12.02
CA ARG A 62 -25.11 7.96 13.16
C ARG A 62 -25.88 7.41 14.39
N LEU A 63 -27.06 7.96 14.70
CA LEU A 63 -27.90 7.45 15.77
C LEU A 63 -28.41 6.04 15.48
N ALA A 64 -28.80 5.76 14.23
CA ALA A 64 -29.17 4.42 13.80
C ALA A 64 -27.99 3.43 14.00
N TYR A 65 -26.77 3.84 13.71
CA TYR A 65 -25.57 3.02 13.93
C TYR A 65 -25.36 2.72 15.42
N GLU A 66 -25.52 3.71 16.30
CA GLU A 66 -25.40 3.50 17.75
C GLU A 66 -26.47 2.55 18.29
N ASP A 67 -27.73 2.71 17.85
CA ASP A 67 -28.82 1.80 18.24
C ASP A 67 -28.61 0.37 17.67
N ALA A 68 -28.12 0.27 16.44
CA ALA A 68 -27.74 -1.00 15.84
C ALA A 68 -26.65 -1.72 16.63
N LYS A 69 -25.63 -1.01 17.10
CA LYS A 69 -24.58 -1.57 17.97
C LYS A 69 -25.14 -2.08 19.28
N ARG A 70 -26.00 -1.28 19.96
CA ARG A 70 -26.65 -1.70 21.20
C ARG A 70 -27.54 -2.94 21.00
N TYR A 71 -28.23 -3.02 19.86
CA TYR A 71 -28.96 -4.24 19.50
C TYR A 71 -28.04 -5.43 19.39
N LEU A 72 -26.90 -5.31 18.70
CA LEU A 72 -25.95 -6.42 18.50
C LEU A 72 -25.21 -6.81 19.77
N GLU A 73 -24.95 -5.88 20.69
CA GLU A 73 -24.38 -6.18 22.01
C GLU A 73 -25.25 -7.16 22.82
N ARG A 74 -26.59 -7.04 22.69
CA ARG A 74 -27.55 -7.88 23.44
C ARG A 74 -28.03 -9.09 22.66
N PHE A 75 -28.22 -8.95 21.35
CA PHE A 75 -28.90 -9.94 20.50
C PHE A 75 -28.05 -10.37 19.29
N GLY A 76 -26.76 -10.00 19.27
CA GLY A 76 -25.88 -10.28 18.14
C GLY A 76 -25.57 -11.78 17.92
N GLY A 77 -25.82 -12.64 18.94
CA GLY A 77 -25.75 -14.08 18.80
C GLY A 77 -26.94 -14.71 18.05
N ASP A 78 -28.04 -13.96 17.88
CA ASP A 78 -29.23 -14.43 17.18
C ASP A 78 -29.03 -14.46 15.67
N ASN A 79 -29.68 -15.40 15.00
CA ASN A 79 -29.59 -15.55 13.53
C ASN A 79 -30.92 -15.34 12.83
N ASP A 80 -31.81 -14.53 13.38
CA ASP A 80 -33.07 -14.15 12.74
C ASP A 80 -32.89 -13.01 11.72
N ALA A 81 -34.00 -12.65 11.07
CA ALA A 81 -34.01 -11.63 10.02
C ALA A 81 -33.58 -10.24 10.55
N ASN A 82 -33.99 -9.86 11.78
CA ASN A 82 -33.67 -8.56 12.38
C ASN A 82 -32.19 -8.46 12.69
N ALA A 83 -31.61 -9.48 13.33
CA ALA A 83 -30.19 -9.52 13.64
C ALA A 83 -29.31 -9.49 12.38
N ARG A 84 -29.71 -10.19 11.30
CA ARG A 84 -29.02 -10.11 10.00
C ARG A 84 -29.10 -8.72 9.38
N ALA A 85 -30.28 -8.09 9.42
CA ALA A 85 -30.47 -6.75 8.87
C ALA A 85 -29.66 -5.68 9.62
N VAL A 86 -29.59 -5.79 10.95
CA VAL A 86 -28.79 -4.89 11.78
C VAL A 86 -27.29 -5.08 11.53
N ARG A 87 -26.80 -6.33 11.49
CA ARG A 87 -25.39 -6.61 11.14
C ARG A 87 -25.02 -6.04 9.77
N LYS A 88 -25.86 -6.27 8.77
CA LYS A 88 -25.65 -5.71 7.43
C LYS A 88 -25.53 -4.20 7.46
N PHE A 89 -26.45 -3.51 8.14
CA PHE A 89 -26.43 -2.06 8.26
C PHE A 89 -25.14 -1.56 8.95
N VAL A 90 -24.72 -2.18 10.06
CA VAL A 90 -23.49 -1.83 10.77
C VAL A 90 -22.26 -1.95 9.85
N THR A 91 -22.16 -3.08 9.13
CA THR A 91 -21.05 -3.29 8.18
C THR A 91 -21.01 -2.25 7.06
N GLU A 92 -22.18 -1.94 6.47
CA GLU A 92 -22.28 -0.95 5.39
C GLU A 92 -21.98 0.47 5.89
N TYR A 93 -22.46 0.84 7.09
CA TYR A 93 -22.20 2.14 7.68
C TYR A 93 -20.73 2.32 8.06
N GLU A 94 -20.11 1.32 8.70
CA GLU A 94 -18.67 1.35 9.02
C GLU A 94 -17.81 1.47 7.76
N LYS A 95 -18.13 0.69 6.73
CA LYS A 95 -17.45 0.79 5.44
C LYS A 95 -17.54 2.20 4.87
N PHE A 96 -18.76 2.75 4.79
CA PHE A 96 -18.99 4.10 4.26
C PHE A 96 -18.24 5.18 5.05
N THR A 97 -18.29 5.14 6.37
CA THR A 97 -17.59 6.13 7.22
C THR A 97 -16.08 6.02 7.10
N HIS A 98 -15.52 4.81 7.05
CA HIS A 98 -14.10 4.58 6.85
C HIS A 98 -13.62 5.12 5.49
N GLU A 99 -14.37 4.84 4.42
CA GLU A 99 -14.06 5.36 3.08
C GLU A 99 -14.17 6.89 3.04
N TYR A 100 -15.17 7.47 3.68
CA TYR A 100 -15.34 8.92 3.77
C TYR A 100 -14.18 9.60 4.53
N ASP A 101 -13.84 9.08 5.71
CA ASP A 101 -12.81 9.67 6.57
C ASP A 101 -11.42 9.56 5.96
N ILE A 102 -11.09 8.38 5.39
CA ILE A 102 -9.78 8.15 4.76
C ILE A 102 -9.61 9.03 3.52
N ASN A 103 -10.66 9.18 2.70
CA ASN A 103 -10.64 10.03 1.51
C ASN A 103 -10.57 11.52 1.86
N THR A 104 -11.27 11.93 2.91
CA THR A 104 -11.21 13.31 3.41
C THR A 104 -9.80 13.65 3.86
N ALA A 105 -9.15 12.78 4.62
CA ALA A 105 -7.77 12.96 5.05
C ALA A 105 -6.79 12.97 3.87
N TYR A 106 -6.96 12.04 2.91
CA TYR A 106 -6.14 11.95 1.71
C TYR A 106 -6.31 13.19 0.82
N GLY A 107 -7.55 13.60 0.52
CA GLY A 107 -7.85 14.78 -0.27
C GLY A 107 -7.30 16.08 0.35
N ALA A 108 -7.23 16.16 1.68
CA ALA A 108 -6.57 17.24 2.40
C ALA A 108 -5.02 17.12 2.39
N LYS A 109 -4.45 16.11 1.72
CA LYS A 109 -3.01 15.76 1.72
C LYS A 109 -2.43 15.55 3.13
N ASN A 110 -3.28 15.16 4.08
CA ASN A 110 -2.85 14.79 5.41
C ASN A 110 -2.51 13.29 5.45
N TYR A 111 -1.38 12.94 4.83
CA TYR A 111 -0.97 11.55 4.65
C TYR A 111 -0.78 10.81 5.99
N ALA A 112 -0.28 11.50 7.02
CA ALA A 112 -0.16 10.92 8.36
C ALA A 112 -1.53 10.53 8.93
N LYS A 113 -2.55 11.39 8.78
CA LYS A 113 -3.92 11.11 9.21
C LYS A 113 -4.57 10.01 8.38
N THR A 114 -4.31 9.97 7.07
CA THR A 114 -4.76 8.88 6.18
C THR A 114 -4.26 7.53 6.69
N PHE A 115 -2.99 7.44 7.08
CA PHE A 115 -2.41 6.21 7.65
C PHE A 115 -2.96 5.90 9.05
N GLU A 116 -3.17 6.91 9.90
CA GLU A 116 -3.80 6.73 11.22
C GLU A 116 -5.19 6.08 11.11
N ILE A 117 -5.99 6.49 10.12
CA ILE A 117 -7.32 5.92 9.86
C ILE A 117 -7.23 4.54 9.22
N GLY A 118 -6.35 4.34 8.24
CA GLY A 118 -6.29 3.10 7.47
C GLY A 118 -5.69 1.92 8.22
N ARG A 119 -4.69 2.14 9.10
CA ARG A 119 -4.03 1.03 9.85
C ARG A 119 -5.01 0.18 10.67
N PRO A 120 -5.92 0.73 11.50
CA PRO A 120 -6.89 -0.07 12.25
C PRO A 120 -7.84 -0.88 11.34
N ILE A 121 -8.17 -0.35 10.15
CA ILE A 121 -9.01 -1.06 9.18
C ILE A 121 -8.25 -2.28 8.67
N LEU A 122 -6.97 -2.12 8.26
CA LEU A 122 -6.14 -3.23 7.79
C LEU A 122 -5.77 -4.24 8.88
N GLN A 123 -5.79 -3.85 10.16
CA GLN A 123 -5.64 -4.81 11.27
C GLN A 123 -6.83 -5.77 11.37
N LYS A 124 -8.06 -5.30 11.06
CA LYS A 124 -9.28 -6.11 11.07
C LYS A 124 -9.50 -6.86 9.75
N ASP A 125 -9.17 -6.21 8.64
CA ASP A 125 -9.32 -6.72 7.28
C ASP A 125 -8.04 -6.48 6.46
N PRO A 126 -7.02 -7.37 6.58
CA PRO A 126 -5.74 -7.21 5.90
C PRO A 126 -5.82 -7.30 4.37
N GLU A 127 -6.94 -7.76 3.82
CA GLU A 127 -7.18 -7.87 2.38
C GLU A 127 -8.11 -6.77 1.85
N ASN A 128 -8.37 -5.72 2.62
CA ASN A 128 -9.13 -4.56 2.19
C ASN A 128 -8.39 -3.80 1.09
N PHE A 129 -8.68 -4.17 -0.16
CA PHE A 129 -7.99 -3.64 -1.34
C PHE A 129 -8.15 -2.13 -1.47
N TYR A 130 -9.34 -1.59 -1.15
CA TYR A 130 -9.59 -0.15 -1.18
C TYR A 130 -8.61 0.61 -0.28
N VAL A 131 -8.51 0.20 0.98
CA VAL A 131 -7.64 0.86 1.97
C VAL A 131 -6.17 0.68 1.61
N LEU A 132 -5.76 -0.52 1.17
CA LEU A 132 -4.40 -0.77 0.67
C LEU A 132 -4.05 0.16 -0.49
N GLY A 133 -4.98 0.39 -1.43
CA GLY A 133 -4.83 1.31 -2.55
C GLY A 133 -4.62 2.74 -2.09
N VAL A 134 -5.56 3.27 -1.29
CA VAL A 134 -5.48 4.66 -0.77
C VAL A 134 -4.21 4.90 0.04
N LEU A 135 -3.81 3.95 0.91
CA LEU A 135 -2.57 4.10 1.68
C LEU A 135 -1.32 4.02 0.80
N THR A 136 -1.37 3.25 -0.29
CA THR A 136 -0.26 3.23 -1.26
C THR A 136 -0.15 4.56 -2.00
N GLU A 137 -1.28 5.14 -2.45
CA GLU A 137 -1.29 6.48 -3.06
C GLU A 137 -0.77 7.55 -2.09
N ALA A 138 -1.33 7.60 -0.89
CA ALA A 138 -0.95 8.56 0.15
C ALA A 138 0.55 8.48 0.51
N GLY A 139 1.07 7.27 0.69
CA GLY A 139 2.48 7.06 1.00
C GLY A 139 3.41 7.42 -0.16
N TYR A 140 3.01 7.07 -1.39
CA TYR A 140 3.75 7.47 -2.58
C TYR A 140 3.78 9.01 -2.75
N GLU A 141 2.66 9.69 -2.61
CA GLU A 141 2.61 11.15 -2.67
C GLU A 141 3.41 11.81 -1.54
N ASN A 142 3.36 11.25 -0.31
CA ASN A 142 4.20 11.69 0.79
C ASN A 142 5.70 11.61 0.45
N ALA A 143 6.12 10.51 -0.19
CA ALA A 143 7.50 10.34 -0.64
C ALA A 143 7.92 11.36 -1.70
N LEU A 144 7.00 11.81 -2.58
CA LEU A 144 7.26 12.86 -3.57
C LEU A 144 7.53 14.23 -2.92
N THR A 145 7.06 14.47 -1.69
CA THR A 145 7.39 15.68 -0.92
C THR A 145 8.79 15.62 -0.28
N GLY A 146 9.50 14.49 -0.41
CA GLY A 146 10.77 14.22 0.26
C GLY A 146 10.62 13.59 1.65
N ASN A 147 9.40 13.36 2.13
CA ASN A 147 9.15 12.70 3.42
C ASN A 147 9.10 11.19 3.26
N VAL A 148 10.12 10.50 3.75
CA VAL A 148 10.26 9.03 3.62
C VAL A 148 9.70 8.24 4.80
N SER A 149 9.09 8.89 5.79
CA SER A 149 8.65 8.26 7.05
C SER A 149 7.63 7.15 6.86
N LEU A 150 6.84 7.18 5.78
CA LEU A 150 5.80 6.19 5.47
C LEU A 150 6.25 5.14 4.45
N ASN A 151 7.47 5.25 3.88
CA ASN A 151 7.90 4.39 2.77
C ASN A 151 7.85 2.90 3.10
N ALA A 152 8.33 2.50 4.27
CA ALA A 152 8.38 1.08 4.65
C ALA A 152 6.99 0.43 4.68
N GLU A 153 6.01 1.10 5.28
CA GLU A 153 4.62 0.61 5.32
C GLU A 153 3.99 0.67 3.93
N THR A 154 4.23 1.75 3.17
CA THR A 154 3.70 1.89 1.80
C THR A 154 4.17 0.76 0.89
N ILE A 155 5.43 0.36 1.00
CA ILE A 155 5.99 -0.78 0.26
C ILE A 155 5.24 -2.08 0.62
N GLN A 156 4.94 -2.30 1.91
CA GLN A 156 4.20 -3.49 2.35
C GLN A 156 2.76 -3.48 1.81
N PHE A 157 2.08 -2.33 1.87
CA PHE A 157 0.72 -2.18 1.37
C PHE A 157 0.66 -2.35 -0.16
N ALA A 158 1.60 -1.74 -0.89
CA ALA A 158 1.69 -1.93 -2.34
C ALA A 158 1.90 -3.39 -2.72
N ARG A 159 2.83 -4.11 -2.06
CA ARG A 159 3.07 -5.55 -2.30
C ARG A 159 1.82 -6.38 -2.02
N LYS A 160 1.11 -6.11 -0.90
CA LYS A 160 -0.12 -6.84 -0.57
C LYS A 160 -1.21 -6.57 -1.60
N ALA A 161 -1.41 -5.31 -2.01
CA ALA A 161 -2.37 -4.95 -3.03
C ALA A 161 -2.05 -5.60 -4.39
N ILE A 162 -0.77 -5.59 -4.82
CA ILE A 162 -0.32 -6.26 -6.04
C ILE A 162 -0.61 -7.77 -5.96
N GLN A 163 -0.30 -8.40 -4.83
CA GLN A 163 -0.59 -9.82 -4.62
C GLN A 163 -2.08 -10.12 -4.81
N LEU A 164 -2.97 -9.31 -4.21
CA LEU A 164 -4.42 -9.51 -4.35
C LEU A 164 -4.89 -9.39 -5.81
N VAL A 165 -4.32 -8.44 -6.56
CA VAL A 165 -4.57 -8.26 -7.99
C VAL A 165 -4.07 -9.47 -8.79
N ASP A 166 -2.84 -9.91 -8.54
CA ASP A 166 -2.20 -11.03 -9.27
C ASP A 166 -2.89 -12.37 -8.95
N ASP A 167 -3.39 -12.56 -7.71
CA ASP A 167 -4.15 -13.74 -7.27
C ASP A 167 -5.61 -13.74 -7.77
N GLY A 168 -6.08 -12.66 -8.44
CA GLY A 168 -7.47 -12.54 -8.90
C GLY A 168 -8.49 -12.39 -7.76
N LYS A 169 -8.07 -11.98 -6.57
CA LYS A 169 -8.94 -11.82 -5.39
C LYS A 169 -9.68 -10.49 -5.36
N VAL A 170 -9.30 -9.55 -6.22
CA VAL A 170 -9.91 -8.22 -6.27
C VAL A 170 -11.17 -8.27 -7.11
N THR A 171 -12.34 -8.01 -6.49
CA THR A 171 -13.65 -8.02 -7.14
C THR A 171 -14.08 -6.66 -7.68
N THR A 172 -13.57 -5.57 -7.07
CA THR A 172 -13.79 -4.18 -7.49
C THR A 172 -12.47 -3.45 -7.55
N ALA A 173 -12.30 -2.61 -8.57
CA ALA A 173 -11.03 -1.91 -8.77
C ALA A 173 -10.85 -0.68 -7.85
N ASP A 174 -11.88 -0.27 -7.10
CA ASP A 174 -11.78 0.92 -6.25
C ASP A 174 -10.57 0.86 -5.29
N PRO A 175 -9.84 1.96 -5.11
CA PRO A 175 -10.14 3.34 -5.57
C PRO A 175 -9.73 3.64 -7.02
N PHE A 176 -9.22 2.67 -7.77
CA PHE A 176 -8.76 2.83 -9.15
C PHE A 176 -9.90 2.65 -10.17
N LYS A 177 -9.69 3.13 -11.40
CA LYS A 177 -10.70 3.03 -12.47
C LYS A 177 -10.87 1.61 -13.02
N SER A 178 -9.82 0.79 -12.97
CA SER A 178 -9.81 -0.60 -13.42
C SER A 178 -8.70 -1.38 -12.73
N ILE A 179 -8.76 -2.71 -12.80
CA ILE A 179 -7.72 -3.60 -12.27
C ILE A 179 -6.37 -3.34 -12.96
N ASP A 180 -6.35 -3.06 -14.25
CA ASP A 180 -5.11 -2.76 -14.96
C ASP A 180 -4.52 -1.41 -14.58
N VAL A 181 -5.38 -0.39 -14.33
CA VAL A 181 -4.93 0.89 -13.76
C VAL A 181 -4.36 0.70 -12.36
N ALA A 182 -5.02 -0.09 -11.52
CA ALA A 182 -4.51 -0.47 -10.21
C ALA A 182 -3.14 -1.15 -10.31
N ARG A 183 -3.04 -2.19 -11.17
CA ARG A 183 -1.78 -2.93 -11.40
C ARG A 183 -0.66 -1.98 -11.85
N GLY A 184 -0.95 -1.11 -12.80
CA GLY A 184 0.00 -0.11 -13.30
C GLY A 184 0.49 0.82 -12.19
N PHE A 185 -0.44 1.44 -11.46
CA PHE A 185 -0.11 2.38 -10.40
C PHE A 185 0.64 1.73 -9.22
N LEU A 186 0.14 0.62 -8.70
CA LEU A 186 0.74 -0.07 -7.56
C LEU A 186 2.19 -0.48 -7.85
N ASN A 187 2.44 -1.02 -9.04
CA ASN A 187 3.79 -1.39 -9.47
C ASN A 187 4.68 -0.16 -9.70
N PHE A 188 4.15 0.93 -10.27
CA PHE A 188 4.90 2.16 -10.45
C PHE A 188 5.28 2.81 -9.11
N ALA A 189 4.36 2.86 -8.15
CA ALA A 189 4.60 3.35 -6.81
C ALA A 189 5.65 2.48 -6.08
N LEU A 190 5.49 1.16 -6.12
CA LEU A 190 6.45 0.21 -5.54
C LEU A 190 7.86 0.41 -6.11
N GLY A 191 8.01 0.43 -7.43
CA GLY A 191 9.29 0.66 -8.08
C GLY A 191 9.92 2.01 -7.70
N SER A 192 9.08 3.05 -7.58
CA SER A 192 9.54 4.39 -7.19
C SER A 192 10.07 4.46 -5.76
N LEU A 193 9.46 3.70 -4.84
CA LEU A 193 9.88 3.62 -3.43
C LEU A 193 11.11 2.74 -3.25
N LEU A 194 11.30 1.74 -4.11
CA LEU A 194 12.40 0.77 -4.03
C LEU A 194 13.66 1.17 -4.82
N LYS A 195 13.60 2.16 -5.71
CA LYS A 195 14.63 2.47 -6.71
C LYS A 195 16.05 2.65 -6.17
N GLU A 196 16.20 3.11 -4.92
CA GLU A 196 17.54 3.33 -4.32
C GLU A 196 17.98 2.13 -3.45
N GLN A 197 17.06 1.44 -2.79
CA GLN A 197 17.41 0.35 -1.86
C GLN A 197 17.36 -1.05 -2.50
N SER A 198 16.54 -1.23 -3.55
CA SER A 198 16.34 -2.51 -4.24
C SER A 198 16.11 -2.28 -5.73
N PRO A 199 17.10 -1.77 -6.49
CA PRO A 199 16.91 -1.39 -7.89
C PRO A 199 16.53 -2.56 -8.80
N VAL A 200 16.91 -3.79 -8.48
CA VAL A 200 16.48 -4.99 -9.22
C VAL A 200 14.97 -5.21 -9.10
N GLU A 201 14.43 -5.12 -7.87
CA GLU A 201 12.98 -5.24 -7.64
C GLU A 201 12.24 -4.04 -8.24
N ALA A 202 12.83 -2.85 -8.15
CA ALA A 202 12.28 -1.65 -8.77
C ALA A 202 12.16 -1.79 -10.30
N ALA A 203 13.16 -2.36 -10.98
CA ALA A 203 13.11 -2.62 -12.41
C ALA A 203 11.97 -3.60 -12.78
N ALA A 204 11.81 -4.68 -12.01
CA ALA A 204 10.71 -5.62 -12.21
C ALA A 204 9.33 -4.95 -12.01
N ALA A 205 9.20 -4.10 -11.00
CA ALA A 205 7.97 -3.37 -10.74
C ALA A 205 7.67 -2.34 -11.86
N PHE A 206 8.64 -1.54 -12.29
CA PHE A 206 8.43 -0.60 -13.40
C PHE A 206 8.09 -1.34 -14.71
N LEU A 207 8.70 -2.49 -14.99
CA LEU A 207 8.36 -3.30 -16.15
C LEU A 207 6.88 -3.73 -16.11
N LYS A 208 6.40 -4.25 -14.98
CA LYS A 208 4.98 -4.59 -14.82
C LYS A 208 4.06 -3.37 -14.98
N ALA A 209 4.48 -2.19 -14.51
CA ALA A 209 3.72 -0.97 -14.66
C ALA A 209 3.53 -0.59 -16.13
N VAL A 210 4.59 -0.61 -16.94
CA VAL A 210 4.51 -0.24 -18.37
C VAL A 210 3.87 -1.33 -19.24
N GLN A 211 3.80 -2.58 -18.77
CA GLN A 211 3.11 -3.69 -19.43
C GLN A 211 1.60 -3.69 -19.17
N SER A 212 1.13 -3.04 -18.10
CA SER A 212 -0.29 -2.95 -17.75
C SER A 212 -1.05 -2.08 -18.75
N ASP A 213 -2.32 -2.36 -18.99
CA ASP A 213 -3.20 -1.49 -19.78
C ASP A 213 -3.66 -0.29 -18.94
N SER A 214 -2.74 0.61 -18.74
CA SER A 214 -2.84 1.75 -17.83
C SER A 214 -2.13 2.97 -18.39
N PRO A 215 -2.30 4.18 -17.82
CA PRO A 215 -1.56 5.37 -18.25
C PRO A 215 -0.04 5.21 -18.26
N PHE A 216 0.52 4.31 -17.44
CA PHE A 216 1.96 4.07 -17.37
C PHE A 216 2.53 3.40 -18.63
N ARG A 217 1.68 2.75 -19.42
CA ARG A 217 2.07 2.18 -20.72
C ARG A 217 2.57 3.23 -21.72
N THR A 218 2.12 4.47 -21.58
CA THR A 218 2.50 5.60 -22.44
C THR A 218 3.17 6.74 -21.67
N ASP A 219 3.55 6.51 -20.40
CA ASP A 219 4.23 7.50 -19.59
C ASP A 219 5.76 7.46 -19.80
N PRO A 220 6.37 8.51 -20.39
CA PRO A 220 7.82 8.56 -20.59
C PRO A 220 8.62 8.43 -19.29
N ILE A 221 8.08 8.91 -18.18
CA ILE A 221 8.78 8.83 -16.88
C ILE A 221 8.84 7.38 -16.38
N ALA A 222 7.80 6.59 -16.61
CA ALA A 222 7.82 5.18 -16.23
C ALA A 222 8.92 4.39 -16.97
N TYR A 223 9.07 4.62 -18.27
CA TYR A 223 10.13 4.01 -19.05
C TYR A 223 11.52 4.51 -18.67
N HIS A 224 11.69 5.81 -18.45
CA HIS A 224 12.97 6.34 -17.97
C HIS A 224 13.37 5.72 -16.63
N ARG A 225 12.44 5.62 -15.67
CA ARG A 225 12.69 4.96 -14.37
C ARG A 225 13.02 3.47 -14.52
N LEU A 226 12.37 2.78 -15.45
CA LEU A 226 12.70 1.38 -15.78
C LEU A 226 14.15 1.26 -16.24
N GLY A 227 14.57 2.07 -17.22
CA GLY A 227 15.94 2.05 -17.71
C GLY A 227 16.97 2.35 -16.63
N VAL A 228 16.73 3.38 -15.81
CA VAL A 228 17.62 3.71 -14.65
C VAL A 228 17.69 2.55 -13.67
N ALA A 229 16.56 1.90 -13.35
CA ALA A 229 16.54 0.79 -12.40
C ALA A 229 17.26 -0.47 -12.94
N ILE A 230 17.17 -0.75 -14.24
CA ILE A 230 17.94 -1.83 -14.88
C ILE A 230 19.45 -1.57 -14.72
N LEU A 231 19.90 -0.34 -15.05
CA LEU A 231 21.31 0.02 -14.98
C LEU A 231 21.87 0.01 -13.55
N LYS A 232 21.10 0.52 -12.58
CA LYS A 232 21.51 0.54 -11.15
C LYS A 232 21.40 -0.83 -10.47
N GLY A 233 20.58 -1.72 -11.02
CA GLY A 233 20.27 -3.03 -10.47
C GLY A 233 21.18 -4.14 -11.03
N GLU A 234 20.59 -5.07 -11.76
CA GLU A 234 21.24 -6.30 -12.25
C GLU A 234 22.45 -5.97 -13.16
N PHE A 235 22.35 -4.93 -14.00
CA PHE A 235 23.46 -4.51 -14.86
C PHE A 235 24.71 -4.12 -14.04
N ALA A 236 24.55 -3.28 -13.03
CA ALA A 236 25.69 -2.86 -12.20
C ALA A 236 26.26 -4.04 -11.41
N GLN A 237 25.42 -4.92 -10.87
CA GLN A 237 25.86 -6.10 -10.12
C GLN A 237 26.67 -7.04 -10.99
N LEU A 238 26.16 -7.42 -12.16
CA LEU A 238 26.85 -8.31 -13.08
C LEU A 238 28.12 -7.69 -13.67
N SER A 239 28.11 -6.37 -13.92
CA SER A 239 29.32 -5.66 -14.41
C SER A 239 30.42 -5.65 -13.37
N ALA A 240 30.09 -5.45 -12.09
CA ALA A 240 31.07 -5.53 -11.00
C ALA A 240 31.63 -6.94 -10.85
N GLU A 241 30.77 -7.96 -10.84
CA GLU A 241 31.15 -9.38 -10.78
C GLU A 241 32.03 -9.78 -11.99
N TYR A 242 31.68 -9.33 -13.19
CA TYR A 242 32.48 -9.56 -14.40
C TYR A 242 33.89 -9.00 -14.27
N ASN A 243 34.04 -7.76 -13.82
CA ASN A 243 35.33 -7.11 -13.64
C ASN A 243 36.18 -7.82 -12.57
N GLU A 244 35.59 -8.22 -11.45
CA GLU A 244 36.28 -8.95 -10.39
C GLU A 244 36.76 -10.32 -10.88
N LYS A 245 35.88 -11.06 -11.56
CA LYS A 245 36.12 -12.45 -11.96
C LYS A 245 37.03 -12.59 -13.18
N PHE A 246 36.93 -11.69 -14.15
CA PHE A 246 37.55 -11.83 -15.47
C PHE A 246 38.49 -10.69 -15.87
N GLY A 247 38.50 -9.55 -15.20
CA GLY A 247 39.17 -8.28 -15.58
C GLY A 247 40.42 -8.35 -16.46
N ASN A 248 41.41 -9.21 -16.12
CA ASN A 248 42.65 -9.39 -16.89
C ASN A 248 42.91 -10.86 -17.26
N LYS A 249 41.89 -11.72 -17.28
CA LYS A 249 42.08 -13.13 -17.57
C LYS A 249 41.84 -13.45 -19.04
N PRO A 250 42.43 -14.57 -19.57
CA PRO A 250 42.13 -15.04 -20.91
C PRO A 250 40.62 -15.29 -21.11
N SER A 251 40.15 -15.10 -22.35
CA SER A 251 38.75 -15.31 -22.70
C SER A 251 38.32 -16.77 -22.44
N SER A 252 37.15 -16.92 -21.81
CA SER A 252 36.52 -18.20 -21.51
C SER A 252 35.05 -18.23 -21.95
N ALA A 253 34.46 -19.39 -22.07
CA ALA A 253 33.04 -19.54 -22.41
C ALA A 253 32.15 -18.87 -21.32
N GLU A 254 32.51 -18.97 -20.04
CA GLU A 254 31.81 -18.37 -18.92
C GLU A 254 31.90 -16.82 -18.97
N GLN A 255 33.09 -16.28 -19.27
CA GLN A 255 33.29 -14.85 -19.46
C GLN A 255 32.39 -14.31 -20.57
N LYS A 256 32.35 -15.00 -21.72
CA LYS A 256 31.50 -14.61 -22.84
C LYS A 256 30.02 -14.63 -22.44
N ALA A 257 29.54 -15.69 -21.80
CA ALA A 257 28.13 -15.82 -21.38
C ALA A 257 27.73 -14.68 -20.43
N MET A 258 28.59 -14.29 -19.48
CA MET A 258 28.33 -13.18 -18.58
C MET A 258 28.34 -11.83 -19.32
N PHE A 259 29.26 -11.63 -20.25
CA PHE A 259 29.31 -10.43 -21.08
C PHE A 259 28.06 -10.29 -21.96
N ASP A 260 27.61 -11.39 -22.59
CA ASP A 260 26.38 -11.40 -23.39
C ASP A 260 25.15 -11.03 -22.55
N ARG A 261 25.10 -11.49 -21.29
CA ARG A 261 24.03 -11.12 -20.34
C ARG A 261 24.06 -9.65 -19.96
N ILE A 262 25.25 -9.09 -19.67
CA ILE A 262 25.43 -7.66 -19.39
C ILE A 262 25.02 -6.83 -20.59
N THR A 263 25.43 -7.22 -21.80
CA THR A 263 25.05 -6.55 -23.04
C THR A 263 23.54 -6.56 -23.23
N HIS A 264 22.88 -7.70 -23.01
CA HIS A 264 21.41 -7.80 -23.09
C HIS A 264 20.69 -6.87 -22.11
N LEU A 265 21.18 -6.74 -20.87
CA LEU A 265 20.63 -5.79 -19.89
C LEU A 265 20.86 -4.33 -20.34
N GLY A 266 21.99 -4.02 -20.91
CA GLY A 266 22.28 -2.71 -21.50
C GLY A 266 21.30 -2.36 -22.62
N GLU A 267 21.07 -3.29 -23.54
CA GLU A 267 20.10 -3.10 -24.64
C GLU A 267 18.66 -2.94 -24.14
N ARG A 268 18.27 -3.66 -23.09
CA ARG A 268 16.96 -3.46 -22.44
C ARG A 268 16.84 -2.08 -21.81
N ALA A 269 17.91 -1.58 -21.19
CA ALA A 269 17.93 -0.21 -20.67
C ALA A 269 17.84 0.81 -21.79
N ILE A 270 18.57 0.62 -22.90
CA ILE A 270 18.49 1.45 -24.10
C ILE A 270 17.06 1.47 -24.64
N ASP A 271 16.40 0.32 -24.83
CA ASP A 271 15.00 0.26 -25.28
C ASP A 271 14.07 1.09 -24.38
N ALA A 272 14.22 0.98 -23.05
CA ALA A 272 13.42 1.76 -22.11
C ALA A 272 13.67 3.27 -22.26
N TYR A 273 14.91 3.72 -22.37
CA TYR A 273 15.24 5.13 -22.61
C TYR A 273 14.72 5.63 -23.97
N VAL A 274 14.83 4.82 -25.01
CA VAL A 274 14.34 5.14 -26.36
C VAL A 274 12.83 5.37 -26.34
N ARG A 275 12.07 4.48 -25.66
CA ARG A 275 10.61 4.67 -25.47
C ARG A 275 10.30 5.92 -24.67
N ALA A 276 11.07 6.23 -23.62
CA ALA A 276 10.89 7.46 -22.86
C ALA A 276 11.06 8.70 -23.75
N VAL A 277 12.07 8.73 -24.62
CA VAL A 277 12.29 9.83 -25.59
C VAL A 277 11.17 9.89 -26.62
N ALA A 278 10.80 8.75 -27.20
CA ALA A 278 9.76 8.67 -28.24
C ALA A 278 8.37 9.12 -27.72
N LEU A 279 8.03 8.79 -26.47
CA LEU A 279 6.76 9.15 -25.81
C LEU A 279 6.74 10.61 -25.32
N SER A 280 7.89 11.27 -25.17
CA SER A 280 7.98 12.68 -24.75
C SER A 280 7.64 13.62 -25.91
N THR A 281 6.35 13.83 -26.15
CA THR A 281 5.85 14.57 -27.32
C THR A 281 5.32 15.97 -27.00
N SER A 282 5.01 16.26 -25.71
CA SER A 282 4.46 17.55 -25.31
C SER A 282 5.54 18.61 -25.10
N PRO A 283 5.24 19.90 -25.36
CA PRO A 283 6.17 21.00 -25.09
C PRO A 283 6.65 21.06 -23.64
N GLN A 284 5.78 20.70 -22.68
CA GLN A 284 6.10 20.67 -21.25
C GLN A 284 7.14 19.60 -20.89
N GLN A 285 7.28 18.58 -21.72
CA GLN A 285 8.23 17.49 -21.54
C GLN A 285 9.59 17.75 -22.21
N GLN A 286 9.74 18.85 -22.98
CA GLN A 286 10.92 19.06 -23.83
C GLN A 286 12.24 19.11 -23.03
N GLU A 287 12.26 19.76 -21.88
CA GLU A 287 13.47 19.81 -21.03
C GLU A 287 13.82 18.41 -20.50
N THR A 288 12.83 17.67 -20.02
CA THR A 288 13.00 16.30 -19.56
C THR A 288 13.44 15.39 -20.70
N LYS A 289 12.82 15.51 -21.87
CA LYS A 289 13.21 14.78 -23.08
C LYS A 289 14.69 15.00 -23.42
N ASN A 290 15.16 16.24 -23.41
CA ASN A 290 16.54 16.57 -23.74
C ASN A 290 17.52 15.92 -22.73
N LYS A 291 17.18 15.92 -21.43
CA LYS A 291 17.98 15.26 -20.39
C LYS A 291 18.04 13.73 -20.62
N ILE A 292 16.89 13.12 -20.91
CA ILE A 292 16.80 11.68 -21.18
C ILE A 292 17.57 11.33 -22.47
N LEU A 293 17.44 12.14 -23.52
CA LEU A 293 18.13 11.92 -24.79
C LEU A 293 19.66 12.00 -24.62
N ALA A 294 20.18 12.95 -23.84
CA ALA A 294 21.61 13.03 -23.56
C ALA A 294 22.13 11.77 -22.85
N GLN A 295 21.39 11.27 -21.85
CA GLN A 295 21.72 10.00 -21.17
C GLN A 295 21.65 8.80 -22.11
N LEU A 296 20.60 8.76 -22.95
CA LEU A 296 20.41 7.73 -23.96
C LEU A 296 21.55 7.71 -24.97
N THR A 297 21.95 8.86 -25.51
CA THR A 297 23.04 8.96 -26.48
C THR A 297 24.35 8.43 -25.90
N ALA A 298 24.68 8.82 -24.67
CA ALA A 298 25.87 8.32 -23.98
C ALA A 298 25.81 6.78 -23.77
N LEU A 299 24.69 6.28 -23.31
CA LEU A 299 24.47 4.85 -23.09
C LEU A 299 24.55 4.08 -24.43
N TYR A 300 23.83 4.52 -25.44
CA TYR A 300 23.80 3.91 -26.77
C TYR A 300 25.22 3.83 -27.36
N SER A 301 25.98 4.92 -27.35
CA SER A 301 27.36 4.95 -27.86
C SER A 301 28.25 3.95 -27.14
N THR A 302 28.09 3.75 -25.85
CA THR A 302 28.88 2.77 -25.08
C THR A 302 28.69 1.33 -25.61
N PHE A 303 27.51 0.98 -26.06
CA PHE A 303 27.18 -0.36 -26.58
C PHE A 303 27.37 -0.47 -28.10
N HIS A 304 27.51 0.64 -28.82
CA HIS A 304 27.55 0.70 -30.30
C HIS A 304 28.85 1.34 -30.81
N ASN A 305 29.99 0.84 -30.34
CA ASN A 305 31.34 1.22 -30.80
C ASN A 305 31.61 2.74 -30.79
N ASN A 306 31.17 3.43 -29.75
CA ASN A 306 31.24 4.90 -29.59
C ASN A 306 30.54 5.68 -30.73
N SER A 307 29.48 5.13 -31.31
CA SER A 307 28.71 5.74 -32.39
C SER A 307 27.24 5.89 -31.94
N ASP A 308 26.60 6.97 -32.40
CA ASP A 308 25.15 7.20 -32.27
C ASP A 308 24.40 6.86 -33.58
N ALA A 309 25.09 6.29 -34.55
CA ALA A 309 24.50 5.88 -35.82
C ALA A 309 23.35 4.88 -35.59
N GLY A 310 22.17 5.15 -36.17
CA GLY A 310 20.95 4.34 -36.00
C GLY A 310 20.07 4.73 -34.80
N LEU A 311 20.53 5.58 -33.87
CA LEU A 311 19.76 5.96 -32.69
C LEU A 311 18.45 6.70 -33.08
N ASN A 312 18.50 7.61 -34.03
CA ASN A 312 17.32 8.34 -34.47
C ASN A 312 16.28 7.42 -35.13
N GLU A 313 16.73 6.43 -35.91
CA GLU A 313 15.85 5.43 -36.50
C GLU A 313 15.22 4.54 -35.40
N LEU A 314 16.01 4.15 -34.43
CA LEU A 314 15.52 3.39 -33.29
C LEU A 314 14.44 4.16 -32.50
N ILE A 315 14.65 5.45 -32.23
CA ILE A 315 13.65 6.32 -31.58
C ILE A 315 12.36 6.40 -32.41
N ALA A 316 12.48 6.52 -33.73
CA ALA A 316 11.33 6.65 -34.63
C ALA A 316 10.49 5.35 -34.69
N THR A 317 11.11 4.18 -34.48
CA THR A 317 10.48 2.87 -34.73
C THR A 317 10.14 2.09 -33.46
N VAL A 318 10.68 2.45 -32.29
CA VAL A 318 10.59 1.62 -31.07
C VAL A 318 9.16 1.37 -30.60
N LEU A 319 8.25 2.32 -30.78
CA LEU A 319 6.86 2.16 -30.31
C LEU A 319 6.06 1.15 -31.13
N SER A 320 6.54 0.77 -32.33
CA SER A 320 5.95 -0.32 -33.12
C SER A 320 6.46 -1.70 -32.72
N LYS A 321 7.50 -1.77 -31.88
CA LYS A 321 8.09 -3.03 -31.42
C LYS A 321 7.41 -3.50 -30.11
N PRO A 322 7.35 -4.81 -29.83
CA PRO A 322 6.87 -5.31 -28.55
C PRO A 322 7.69 -4.72 -27.38
N LEU A 323 7.10 -4.74 -26.19
CA LEU A 323 7.81 -4.39 -24.96
C LEU A 323 8.87 -5.45 -24.65
N PRO A 324 10.04 -5.03 -24.14
CA PRO A 324 11.15 -5.93 -23.81
C PRO A 324 10.83 -6.88 -22.66
#